data_6881efe238fdcf7e8bd2af257c5f714c
#
_entry.id   6881efe238fdcf7e8bd2af257c5f714c
#
_cell.length_a   1.000
_cell.length_b   1.000
_cell.length_c   1.000
_cell.angle_alpha   90.00
_cell.angle_beta   90.00
_cell.angle_gamma   90.00
#
_symmetry.space_group_name_H-M   'P 1'
#
loop_
_entity.id
_entity.type
_entity.pdbx_description
1 polymer ?
#
loop_
_entity_poly.entity_id
_entity_poly.type
_entity_poly.pdbx_seq_one_letter_code
_entity_poly.pdbx_strand_id
1 'polypeptide(L)'
;YVFIDGITEISKTLRTIKKNEIEKIFTRWSEFVKSDGHSDYQNSFQELLEDDSTKKGTLIVIGDARNNYRNISQDLIDSLNDKYKKIFWINPEQCRYWDTGDSQMKKFETINYKTAEVRNYKQLKDFIKEMDFKKVLSL
;
A
#
# COMPACT_ATOMS: atom_id res chain seq x y z
N TYR A 1 1.73 8.28 1.30
CA TYR A 1 2.98 7.72 1.83
C TYR A 1 3.71 6.91 0.77
N VAL A 2 5.03 6.92 0.86
CA VAL A 2 5.92 5.96 0.20
C VAL A 2 6.53 5.11 1.30
N PHE A 3 6.76 3.83 1.05
CA PHE A 3 7.35 2.94 2.03
C PHE A 3 8.37 1.98 1.39
N ILE A 4 9.38 1.58 2.18
CA ILE A 4 10.25 0.43 1.94
C ILE A 4 10.48 -0.29 3.27
N ASP A 5 11.23 0.30 4.21
CA ASP A 5 11.50 -0.20 5.56
C ASP A 5 10.83 0.66 6.65
N GLY A 6 10.21 1.76 6.26
CA GLY A 6 9.39 2.68 7.03
C GLY A 6 8.53 3.51 6.09
N ILE A 7 7.80 4.52 6.59
CA ILE A 7 6.94 5.36 5.77
C ILE A 7 7.48 6.79 5.65
N THR A 8 7.23 7.41 4.50
CA THR A 8 7.49 8.83 4.26
C THR A 8 6.23 9.49 3.69
N GLU A 9 5.73 10.52 4.36
CA GLU A 9 4.57 11.30 3.91
C GLU A 9 4.96 12.21 2.74
N ILE A 10 4.32 12.04 1.58
CA ILE A 10 4.61 12.81 0.36
C ILE A 10 3.42 13.61 -0.19
N SER A 11 2.33 13.73 0.56
CA SER A 11 1.11 14.40 0.10
C SER A 11 1.33 15.86 -0.26
N LYS A 12 2.17 16.58 0.49
CA LYS A 12 2.51 17.96 0.17
C LYS A 12 3.22 18.07 -1.17
N THR A 13 4.19 17.20 -1.39
CA THR A 13 4.94 17.12 -2.65
C THR A 13 4.00 16.82 -3.82
N LEU A 14 3.12 15.82 -3.68
CA LEU A 14 2.16 15.44 -4.73
C LEU A 14 1.17 16.55 -5.06
N ARG A 15 0.73 17.35 -4.08
CA ARG A 15 -0.20 18.48 -4.29
C ARG A 15 0.43 19.63 -5.04
N THR A 16 1.72 19.83 -4.94
CA THR A 16 2.46 20.94 -5.57
C THR A 16 2.96 20.61 -6.97
N ILE A 17 3.04 19.34 -7.33
CA ILE A 17 3.55 18.88 -8.63
C ILE A 17 2.46 19.02 -9.70
N LYS A 18 2.79 19.69 -10.79
CA LYS A 18 1.94 19.75 -11.97
C LYS A 18 1.96 18.39 -12.70
N LYS A 19 0.85 18.07 -13.39
CA LYS A 19 0.68 16.79 -14.10
C LYS A 19 1.83 16.46 -15.06
N ASN A 20 2.40 17.47 -15.72
CA ASN A 20 3.53 17.35 -16.63
C ASN A 20 4.90 17.24 -15.93
N GLU A 21 4.94 17.30 -14.60
CA GLU A 21 6.17 17.23 -13.79
C GLU A 21 6.25 15.96 -12.95
N ILE A 22 5.30 15.04 -13.12
CA ILE A 22 5.27 13.76 -12.37
C ILE A 22 6.58 12.99 -12.53
N GLU A 23 7.22 13.06 -13.69
CA GLU A 23 8.53 12.42 -13.93
C GLU A 23 9.62 12.95 -13.00
N LYS A 24 9.50 14.19 -12.51
CA LYS A 24 10.46 14.77 -11.54
C LYS A 24 10.41 14.05 -10.19
N ILE A 25 9.29 13.41 -9.83
CA ILE A 25 9.21 12.59 -8.61
C ILE A 25 10.14 11.39 -8.75
N PHE A 26 10.14 10.76 -9.91
CA PHE A 26 10.96 9.58 -10.16
C PHE A 26 12.46 9.90 -10.18
N THR A 27 12.85 11.08 -10.67
CA THR A 27 14.25 11.52 -10.63
C THR A 27 14.73 11.89 -9.23
N ARG A 28 13.80 12.26 -8.33
CA ARG A 28 14.08 12.63 -6.94
C ARG A 28 13.68 11.55 -5.94
N TRP A 29 13.43 10.33 -6.44
CA TRP A 29 12.93 9.23 -5.60
C TRP A 29 13.80 8.95 -4.37
N SER A 30 15.13 9.00 -4.55
CA SER A 30 16.10 8.82 -3.46
C SER A 30 16.01 9.86 -2.33
N GLU A 31 15.35 10.99 -2.57
CA GLU A 31 15.13 12.00 -1.51
C GLU A 31 13.97 11.60 -0.59
N PHE A 32 13.04 10.77 -1.07
CA PHE A 32 11.86 10.34 -0.34
C PHE A 32 12.02 8.95 0.29
N VAL A 33 12.93 8.16 -0.25
CA VAL A 33 13.11 6.77 0.15
C VAL A 33 14.50 6.61 0.75
N LYS A 34 14.55 6.58 2.08
CA LYS A 34 15.76 6.14 2.81
C LYS A 34 15.60 4.64 3.00
N SER A 35 16.41 3.83 2.34
CA SER A 35 16.32 2.40 2.41
C SER A 35 17.69 1.77 2.35
N ASP A 36 17.89 0.73 3.14
CA ASP A 36 19.03 -0.18 3.01
C ASP A 36 18.83 -1.22 1.89
N GLY A 37 17.71 -1.12 1.14
CA GLY A 37 17.36 -2.00 0.05
C GLY A 37 16.43 -3.16 0.43
N HIS A 38 15.95 -3.21 1.68
CA HIS A 38 15.11 -4.30 2.18
C HIS A 38 13.71 -3.79 2.52
N SER A 39 12.68 -4.40 1.93
CA SER A 39 11.29 -4.09 2.27
C SER A 39 10.95 -4.60 3.68
N ASP A 40 10.27 -3.78 4.48
CA ASP A 40 9.74 -4.16 5.78
C ASP A 40 8.30 -3.65 5.95
N TYR A 41 7.34 -4.47 5.55
CA TYR A 41 5.92 -4.16 5.70
C TYR A 41 5.49 -4.13 7.17
N GLN A 42 6.12 -4.95 8.04
CA GLN A 42 5.80 -4.95 9.47
C GLN A 42 6.09 -3.56 10.06
N ASN A 43 7.29 -3.02 9.85
CA ASN A 43 7.68 -1.73 10.36
C ASN A 43 6.87 -0.59 9.70
N SER A 44 6.73 -0.63 8.38
CA SER A 44 5.99 0.39 7.63
C SER A 44 4.53 0.52 8.07
N PHE A 45 3.84 -0.59 8.31
CA PHE A 45 2.46 -0.57 8.80
C PHE A 45 2.37 -0.19 10.28
N GLN A 46 3.36 -0.53 11.09
CA GLN A 46 3.41 -0.09 12.47
C GLN A 46 3.55 1.43 12.56
N GLU A 47 4.48 2.02 11.82
CA GLU A 47 4.61 3.49 11.72
C GLU A 47 3.32 4.15 11.19
N LEU A 48 2.63 3.52 10.22
CA LEU A 48 1.35 4.01 9.72
C LEU A 48 0.24 3.97 10.78
N LEU A 49 0.25 2.96 11.66
CA LEU A 49 -0.71 2.88 12.76
C LEU A 49 -0.44 3.93 13.83
N GLU A 50 0.82 4.24 14.09
CA GLU A 50 1.28 5.24 15.06
C GLU A 50 1.10 6.69 14.57
N ASP A 51 0.98 6.89 13.24
CA ASP A 51 0.77 8.22 12.68
C ASP A 51 -0.67 8.71 12.90
N ASP A 52 -0.82 9.63 13.85
CA ASP A 52 -2.11 10.26 14.19
C ASP A 52 -2.71 11.10 13.06
N SER A 53 -1.91 11.48 12.05
CA SER A 53 -2.41 12.19 10.88
C SER A 53 -3.24 11.30 9.96
N THR A 54 -3.08 9.97 10.05
CA THR A 54 -3.87 8.99 9.30
C THR A 54 -5.22 8.78 9.95
N LYS A 55 -6.26 9.30 9.32
CA LYS A 55 -7.65 9.18 9.82
C LYS A 55 -8.20 7.78 9.56
N LYS A 56 -9.16 7.36 10.39
CA LYS A 56 -10.00 6.20 10.09
C LYS A 56 -10.67 6.37 8.72
N GLY A 57 -10.55 5.40 7.85
CA GLY A 57 -11.11 5.51 6.50
C GLY A 57 -10.80 4.29 5.64
N THR A 58 -10.45 4.53 4.40
CA THR A 58 -10.02 3.51 3.46
C THR A 58 -8.51 3.57 3.27
N LEU A 59 -7.84 2.44 3.45
CA LEU A 59 -6.43 2.27 3.14
C LEU A 59 -6.30 1.67 1.72
N ILE A 60 -5.43 2.24 0.90
CA ILE A 60 -5.04 1.66 -0.39
C ILE A 60 -3.55 1.36 -0.31
N VAL A 61 -3.19 0.10 -0.45
CA VAL A 61 -1.79 -0.37 -0.50
C VAL A 61 -1.45 -0.74 -1.94
N ILE A 62 -0.29 -0.32 -2.42
CA ILE A 62 0.26 -0.72 -3.72
C ILE A 62 1.62 -1.37 -3.45
N GLY A 63 1.70 -2.68 -3.60
CA GLY A 63 2.92 -3.43 -3.32
C GLY A 63 2.75 -4.94 -3.54
N ASP A 64 3.86 -5.65 -3.58
CA ASP A 64 3.94 -7.09 -3.87
C ASP A 64 3.81 -8.00 -2.63
N ALA A 65 3.73 -7.41 -1.45
CA ALA A 65 3.71 -8.11 -0.15
C ALA A 65 4.96 -8.97 0.13
N ARG A 66 6.11 -8.67 -0.51
CA ARG A 66 7.38 -9.34 -0.24
C ARG A 66 8.08 -8.68 0.93
N ASN A 67 8.39 -9.45 1.96
CA ASN A 67 8.85 -8.92 3.25
C ASN A 67 10.22 -9.47 3.68
N ASN A 68 11.08 -9.82 2.71
CA ASN A 68 12.44 -10.32 2.96
C ASN A 68 12.49 -11.44 4.01
N TYR A 69 11.56 -12.40 3.91
CA TYR A 69 11.39 -13.52 4.86
C TYR A 69 11.08 -13.10 6.30
N ARG A 70 10.85 -11.80 6.57
CA ARG A 70 10.38 -11.33 7.88
C ARG A 70 8.89 -11.61 8.02
N ASN A 71 8.47 -12.01 9.21
CA ASN A 71 7.07 -12.28 9.46
C ASN A 71 6.29 -10.99 9.67
N ILE A 72 5.09 -10.89 9.09
CA ILE A 72 4.10 -9.88 9.43
C ILE A 72 3.19 -10.50 10.49
N SER A 73 3.08 -9.85 11.65
CA SER A 73 2.32 -10.39 12.78
C SER A 73 0.81 -10.32 12.56
N GLN A 74 0.07 -11.26 13.13
CA GLN A 74 -1.39 -11.22 13.08
C GLN A 74 -1.93 -10.00 13.83
N ASP A 75 -1.34 -9.65 14.97
CA ASP A 75 -1.75 -8.48 15.76
C ASP A 75 -1.68 -7.17 14.96
N LEU A 76 -0.68 -7.04 14.07
CA LEU A 76 -0.59 -5.89 13.18
C LEU A 76 -1.73 -5.86 12.17
N ILE A 77 -2.06 -7.00 11.59
CA ILE A 77 -3.16 -7.14 10.62
C ILE A 77 -4.49 -6.82 11.29
N ASP A 78 -4.70 -7.30 12.49
CA ASP A 78 -5.90 -7.04 13.28
C ASP A 78 -6.00 -5.53 13.63
N SER A 79 -4.89 -4.91 14.00
CA SER A 79 -4.82 -3.46 14.25
C SER A 79 -5.13 -2.62 13.00
N LEU A 80 -4.68 -3.05 11.82
CA LEU A 80 -5.05 -2.41 10.56
C LEU A 80 -6.55 -2.56 10.27
N ASN A 81 -7.13 -3.73 10.52
CA ASN A 81 -8.56 -3.98 10.37
C ASN A 81 -9.40 -3.12 11.32
N ASP A 82 -8.93 -2.87 12.52
CA ASP A 82 -9.59 -2.01 13.50
C ASP A 82 -9.52 -0.52 13.14
N LYS A 83 -8.38 -0.10 12.57
CA LYS A 83 -8.17 1.31 12.17
C LYS A 83 -8.89 1.65 10.87
N TYR A 84 -8.88 0.75 9.88
CA TYR A 84 -9.40 1.01 8.54
C TYR A 84 -10.64 0.18 8.22
N LYS A 85 -11.73 0.84 7.83
CA LYS A 85 -13.01 0.17 7.47
C LYS A 85 -12.91 -0.70 6.22
N LYS A 86 -12.02 -0.32 5.30
CA LYS A 86 -11.74 -1.04 4.05
C LYS A 86 -10.27 -0.92 3.72
N ILE A 87 -9.70 -2.00 3.27
CA ILE A 87 -8.32 -2.06 2.80
C ILE A 87 -8.31 -2.64 1.40
N PHE A 88 -7.80 -1.87 0.45
CA PHE A 88 -7.59 -2.31 -0.93
C PHE A 88 -6.11 -2.57 -1.15
N TRP A 89 -5.79 -3.75 -1.67
CA TRP A 89 -4.43 -4.09 -2.01
C TRP A 89 -4.27 -4.28 -3.51
N ILE A 90 -3.48 -3.43 -4.12
CA ILE A 90 -3.12 -3.47 -5.54
C ILE A 90 -1.74 -4.13 -5.62
N ASN A 91 -1.71 -5.39 -6.06
CA ASN A 91 -0.47 -6.14 -6.20
C ASN A 91 -0.01 -6.16 -7.67
N PRO A 92 1.19 -5.65 -8.00
CA PRO A 92 1.73 -5.66 -9.36
C PRO A 92 2.25 -7.02 -9.79
N GLU A 93 2.30 -8.01 -8.90
CA GLU A 93 2.75 -9.37 -9.20
C GLU A 93 1.57 -10.27 -9.61
N GLN A 94 1.84 -11.28 -10.43
CA GLN A 94 0.83 -12.28 -10.80
C GLN A 94 0.38 -13.06 -9.57
N CYS A 95 -0.94 -13.28 -9.43
CA CYS A 95 -1.51 -13.97 -8.28
C CYS A 95 -0.96 -15.40 -8.07
N ARG A 96 -0.48 -16.07 -9.12
CA ARG A 96 0.16 -17.39 -9.02
C ARG A 96 1.47 -17.37 -8.22
N TYR A 97 2.07 -16.20 -8.00
CA TYR A 97 3.30 -16.04 -7.21
C TYR A 97 3.02 -15.53 -5.80
N TRP A 98 1.78 -15.18 -5.49
CA TRP A 98 1.42 -14.78 -4.15
C TRP A 98 1.66 -15.95 -3.20
N ASP A 99 2.27 -15.67 -2.06
CA ASP A 99 2.71 -16.67 -1.06
C ASP A 99 3.78 -17.63 -1.53
N THR A 100 4.49 -17.29 -2.60
CA THR A 100 5.74 -17.98 -2.96
C THR A 100 6.94 -17.15 -2.50
N GLY A 101 8.02 -17.83 -2.11
CA GLY A 101 9.22 -17.18 -1.59
C GLY A 101 8.92 -16.41 -0.31
N ASP A 102 9.15 -15.11 -0.31
CA ASP A 102 8.98 -14.20 0.82
C ASP A 102 7.68 -13.38 0.77
N SER A 103 6.82 -13.62 -0.23
CA SER A 103 5.51 -12.97 -0.31
C SER A 103 4.57 -13.48 0.80
N GLN A 104 3.85 -12.58 1.42
CA GLN A 104 2.92 -12.88 2.51
C GLN A 104 1.48 -12.44 2.17
N MET A 105 1.13 -12.42 0.88
CA MET A 105 -0.15 -11.89 0.41
C MET A 105 -1.37 -12.56 1.05
N LYS A 106 -1.33 -13.87 1.32
CA LYS A 106 -2.42 -14.61 1.98
C LYS A 106 -2.82 -14.06 3.33
N LYS A 107 -1.87 -13.50 4.08
CA LYS A 107 -2.19 -12.90 5.38
C LYS A 107 -3.16 -11.75 5.29
N PHE A 108 -3.21 -11.09 4.13
CA PHE A 108 -4.09 -9.96 3.85
C PHE A 108 -5.40 -10.36 3.15
N GLU A 109 -5.66 -11.65 2.94
CA GLU A 109 -6.92 -12.15 2.44
C GLU A 109 -7.94 -12.31 3.56
N THR A 110 -8.31 -11.19 4.20
CA THR A 110 -9.30 -11.13 5.27
C THR A 110 -10.56 -10.40 4.80
N ILE A 111 -11.61 -10.42 5.61
CA ILE A 111 -12.95 -9.88 5.26
C ILE A 111 -12.92 -8.38 4.88
N ASN A 112 -11.99 -7.61 5.46
CA ASN A 112 -11.86 -6.18 5.22
C ASN A 112 -10.94 -5.82 4.04
N TYR A 113 -10.22 -6.81 3.50
CA TYR A 113 -9.31 -6.61 2.39
C TYR A 113 -9.96 -7.00 1.07
N LYS A 114 -9.76 -6.18 0.07
CA LYS A 114 -9.96 -6.54 -1.33
C LYS A 114 -8.63 -6.49 -2.05
N THR A 115 -8.12 -7.64 -2.44
CA THR A 115 -6.84 -7.78 -3.14
C THR A 115 -7.08 -7.91 -4.64
N ALA A 116 -6.19 -7.35 -5.46
CA ALA A 116 -6.25 -7.49 -6.91
C ALA A 116 -4.85 -7.51 -7.53
N GLU A 117 -4.69 -8.42 -8.50
CA GLU A 117 -3.56 -8.38 -9.42
C GLU A 117 -3.74 -7.23 -10.40
N VAL A 118 -2.81 -6.27 -10.40
CA VAL A 118 -2.85 -5.10 -11.30
C VAL A 118 -1.48 -4.87 -11.90
N ARG A 119 -1.26 -5.39 -13.10
CA ARG A 119 0.01 -5.29 -13.85
C ARG A 119 -0.05 -4.34 -15.05
N ASN A 120 -1.22 -3.83 -15.36
CA ASN A 120 -1.41 -2.95 -16.51
C ASN A 120 -2.59 -2.00 -16.30
N TYR A 121 -2.68 -1.00 -17.17
CA TYR A 121 -3.70 0.05 -17.09
C TYR A 121 -5.13 -0.49 -17.18
N LYS A 122 -5.38 -1.54 -17.98
CA LYS A 122 -6.72 -2.13 -18.11
C LYS A 122 -7.18 -2.72 -16.77
N GLN A 123 -6.33 -3.53 -16.15
CA GLN A 123 -6.61 -4.11 -14.83
C GLN A 123 -6.82 -3.03 -13.76
N LEU A 124 -6.00 -1.98 -13.77
CA LEU A 124 -6.18 -0.84 -12.86
C LEU A 124 -7.53 -0.15 -13.07
N LYS A 125 -7.91 0.11 -14.32
CA LYS A 125 -9.20 0.74 -14.65
C LYS A 125 -10.39 -0.11 -14.19
N ASP A 126 -10.31 -1.43 -14.39
CA ASP A 126 -11.38 -2.34 -14.00
C ASP A 126 -11.46 -2.44 -12.46
N PHE A 127 -10.34 -2.53 -11.76
CA PHE A 127 -10.29 -2.50 -10.31
C PHE A 127 -10.87 -1.19 -9.72
N ILE A 128 -10.50 -0.03 -10.29
CA ILE A 128 -11.03 1.27 -9.87
C ILE A 128 -12.56 1.34 -10.01
N LYS A 129 -13.13 0.77 -11.08
CA LYS A 129 -14.59 0.71 -11.25
C LYS A 129 -15.26 -0.13 -10.16
N GLU A 130 -14.62 -1.24 -9.77
CA GLU A 130 -15.13 -2.13 -8.73
C GLU A 130 -15.02 -1.54 -7.31
N MET A 131 -14.08 -0.60 -7.09
CA MET A 131 -13.92 0.05 -5.78
C MET A 131 -15.11 0.92 -5.38
N ASP A 132 -16.03 1.26 -6.31
CA ASP A 132 -17.15 2.19 -6.08
C ASP A 132 -16.71 3.45 -5.30
N PHE A 133 -15.83 4.24 -5.93
CA PHE A 133 -15.21 5.41 -5.30
C PHE A 133 -16.23 6.40 -4.71
N LYS A 134 -17.46 6.44 -5.22
CA LYS A 134 -18.52 7.28 -4.64
C LYS A 134 -18.86 6.87 -3.21
N LYS A 135 -18.88 5.56 -2.92
CA LYS A 135 -19.06 5.04 -1.56
C LYS A 135 -17.80 5.14 -0.69
N VAL A 136 -16.61 5.23 -1.30
CA VAL A 136 -15.35 5.38 -0.57
C VAL A 136 -15.14 6.81 -0.10
N LEU A 137 -15.59 7.80 -0.90
CA LEU A 137 -15.43 9.23 -0.61
C LEU A 137 -16.60 9.84 0.20
N SER A 138 -17.71 9.11 0.36
CA SER A 138 -18.90 9.56 1.12
C SER A 138 -18.90 9.13 2.59
N LEU A 139 -17.76 8.72 3.11
CA LEU A 139 -17.49 8.41 4.51
C LEU A 139 -16.57 9.47 5.12
#